data_1f9acb7e46b548b042985032c265eba7
#
_entry.id   1f9acb7e46b548b042985032c265eba7
#
_cell.length_a   1.000
_cell.length_b   1.000
_cell.length_c   1.000
_cell.angle_alpha   90.00
_cell.angle_beta   90.00
_cell.angle_gamma   90.00
#
_symmetry.space_group_name_H-M   'P 1'
#
loop_
_entity.id
_entity.type
_entity.pdbx_description
1 polymer ?
#
loop_
_entity_poly.entity_id
_entity_poly.type
_entity_poly.pdbx_seq_one_letter_code
_entity_poly.pdbx_strand_id
1 'polypeptide(L)'
;MFKLTAKIEIKGTGKKWEFDKVAEVEITRDTDTLTDTCVLKLPKKVRWQNEERIPIKRGDEVTVWLGYDDELELAFRGFVTTIGLKTPIEIHCEDYMFQLKQKEAKKLSYKSATVEQILRDQELGVQFRVFGEQHIGQYRVTANTVTELLGQLKDQGGIRSFFLIENDTPVLYCGVLFEREAACRQVFATGVNLIDDTQLDTQTAADVKIKVRAISLQPDNKRIRIDVGDADGEKRTL
;
A
#
# COMPACT_ATOMS: atom_id res chain seq x y z
N MET A 1 33.21 -8.78 1.69
CA MET A 1 32.54 -7.74 0.86
C MET A 1 31.23 -8.35 0.44
N PHE A 2 30.09 -7.78 0.85
CA PHE A 2 28.77 -8.31 0.53
C PHE A 2 28.47 -8.12 -0.95
N LYS A 3 27.97 -9.17 -1.60
CA LYS A 3 27.54 -9.15 -2.99
C LYS A 3 26.02 -8.94 -3.03
N LEU A 4 25.56 -7.88 -3.66
CA LEU A 4 24.14 -7.68 -3.93
C LEU A 4 23.65 -8.73 -4.92
N THR A 5 22.56 -9.41 -4.59
CA THR A 5 21.95 -10.45 -5.42
C THR A 5 20.46 -10.11 -5.63
N ALA A 6 20.00 -10.32 -6.85
CA ALA A 6 18.61 -10.15 -7.23
C ALA A 6 18.14 -11.36 -8.04
N LYS A 7 16.88 -11.74 -7.84
CA LYS A 7 16.15 -12.68 -8.69
C LYS A 7 14.80 -12.08 -9.04
N ILE A 8 14.49 -12.04 -10.34
CA ILE A 8 13.23 -11.50 -10.84
C ILE A 8 12.55 -12.57 -11.68
N GLU A 9 11.32 -12.85 -11.39
CA GLU A 9 10.45 -13.70 -12.20
C GLU A 9 9.31 -12.87 -12.80
N ILE A 10 9.08 -13.03 -14.11
CA ILE A 10 7.92 -12.45 -14.78
C ILE A 10 7.16 -13.60 -15.44
N LYS A 11 5.89 -13.79 -15.05
CA LYS A 11 5.03 -14.85 -15.57
C LYS A 11 3.92 -14.25 -16.40
N GLY A 12 3.93 -14.59 -17.69
CA GLY A 12 2.85 -14.32 -18.62
C GLY A 12 2.08 -15.59 -18.98
N THR A 13 1.15 -15.47 -19.91
CA THR A 13 0.35 -16.59 -20.39
C THR A 13 1.24 -17.64 -21.08
N GLY A 14 1.50 -18.73 -20.36
CA GLY A 14 2.26 -19.89 -20.87
C GLY A 14 3.78 -19.74 -20.92
N LYS A 15 4.34 -18.62 -20.48
CA LYS A 15 5.79 -18.38 -20.43
C LYS A 15 6.21 -17.76 -19.10
N LYS A 16 7.41 -18.16 -18.66
CA LYS A 16 8.07 -17.62 -17.48
C LYS A 16 9.44 -17.09 -17.90
N TRP A 17 9.74 -15.87 -17.48
CA TRP A 17 11.02 -15.22 -17.67
C TRP A 17 11.70 -15.06 -16.32
N GLU A 18 12.97 -15.40 -16.25
CA GLU A 18 13.76 -15.31 -15.04
C GLU A 18 15.03 -14.49 -15.31
N PHE A 19 15.33 -13.54 -14.43
CA PHE A 19 16.49 -12.67 -14.51
C PHE A 19 17.25 -12.74 -13.19
N ASP A 20 18.54 -13.03 -13.29
CA ASP A 20 19.51 -13.01 -12.19
C ASP A 20 20.34 -11.71 -12.18
N LYS A 21 20.19 -10.87 -13.21
CA LYS A 21 20.89 -9.60 -13.39
C LYS A 21 19.91 -8.51 -13.77
N VAL A 22 19.96 -7.44 -13.03
CA VAL A 22 19.19 -6.23 -13.24
C VAL A 22 20.10 -5.02 -13.07
N ALA A 23 19.85 -3.94 -13.80
CA ALA A 23 20.64 -2.73 -13.67
C ALA A 23 20.23 -1.93 -12.42
N GLU A 24 18.92 -1.89 -12.14
CA GLU A 24 18.36 -1.18 -10.99
C GLU A 24 17.00 -1.78 -10.64
N VAL A 25 16.70 -1.82 -9.35
CA VAL A 25 15.37 -2.12 -8.80
C VAL A 25 15.03 -1.01 -7.84
N GLU A 26 13.92 -0.33 -8.10
CA GLU A 26 13.37 0.70 -7.21
C GLU A 26 11.99 0.23 -6.74
N ILE A 27 11.82 0.08 -5.43
CA ILE A 27 10.56 -0.32 -4.82
C ILE A 27 10.12 0.79 -3.88
N THR A 28 8.93 1.34 -4.12
CA THR A 28 8.31 2.36 -3.27
C THR A 28 7.13 1.75 -2.54
N ARG A 29 7.17 1.81 -1.20
CA ARG A 29 6.10 1.39 -0.31
C ARG A 29 5.74 2.53 0.62
N ASP A 30 4.45 2.82 0.69
CA ASP A 30 3.95 3.90 1.52
C ASP A 30 2.52 3.58 1.99
N THR A 31 2.26 3.74 3.28
CA THR A 31 0.93 3.55 3.86
C THR A 31 -0.05 4.68 3.49
N ASP A 32 0.45 5.80 3.00
CA ASP A 32 -0.37 6.91 2.52
C ASP A 32 -0.76 6.79 1.05
N THR A 33 -0.07 5.96 0.27
CA THR A 33 -0.49 5.58 -1.07
C THR A 33 -1.19 4.23 -1.06
N LEU A 34 -2.20 4.07 -1.92
CA LEU A 34 -2.93 2.80 -2.00
C LEU A 34 -2.15 1.71 -2.72
N THR A 35 -1.15 2.08 -3.50
CA THR A 35 -0.46 1.19 -4.42
C THR A 35 1.04 1.24 -4.19
N ASP A 36 1.64 0.11 -3.86
CA ASP A 36 3.08 -0.06 -3.90
C ASP A 36 3.55 -0.22 -5.34
N THR A 37 4.70 0.35 -5.67
CA THR A 37 5.25 0.32 -7.03
C THR A 37 6.63 -0.29 -7.04
N CYS A 38 6.96 -0.90 -8.19
CA CYS A 38 8.30 -1.37 -8.47
C CYS A 38 8.71 -1.00 -9.90
N VAL A 39 9.89 -0.42 -10.04
CA VAL A 39 10.49 -0.11 -11.33
C VAL A 39 11.74 -0.98 -11.51
N LEU A 40 11.74 -1.78 -12.57
CA LEU A 40 12.85 -2.64 -12.93
C LEU A 40 13.56 -2.06 -14.16
N LYS A 41 14.85 -1.76 -14.06
CA LYS A 41 15.69 -1.40 -15.20
C LYS A 41 16.53 -2.60 -15.61
N LEU A 42 16.26 -3.12 -16.79
CA LEU A 42 17.00 -4.26 -17.32
C LEU A 42 18.36 -3.83 -17.87
N PRO A 43 19.37 -4.73 -17.94
CA PRO A 43 20.63 -4.44 -18.56
C PRO A 43 20.48 -3.99 -20.03
N LYS A 44 21.40 -3.15 -20.52
CA LYS A 44 21.34 -2.61 -21.89
C LYS A 44 21.27 -3.68 -23.00
N LYS A 45 21.76 -4.89 -22.73
CA LYS A 45 21.75 -6.02 -23.66
C LYS A 45 21.01 -7.19 -23.04
N VAL A 46 19.70 -7.21 -23.17
CA VAL A 46 18.87 -8.38 -22.86
C VAL A 46 18.59 -9.13 -24.14
N ARG A 47 18.85 -10.44 -24.15
CA ARG A 47 18.48 -11.33 -25.25
C ARG A 47 17.25 -12.13 -24.83
N TRP A 48 16.19 -11.97 -25.58
CA TRP A 48 14.97 -12.74 -25.40
C TRP A 48 15.09 -14.03 -26.23
N GLN A 49 15.17 -15.17 -25.56
CA GLN A 49 15.33 -16.46 -26.25
C GLN A 49 14.22 -16.65 -27.27
N ASN A 50 14.61 -16.73 -28.57
CA ASN A 50 13.69 -16.96 -29.70
C ASN A 50 12.56 -15.92 -29.89
N GLU A 51 12.71 -14.71 -29.34
CA GLU A 51 11.72 -13.63 -29.52
C GLU A 51 12.41 -12.41 -30.16
N GLU A 52 11.79 -11.87 -31.21
CA GLU A 52 12.25 -10.63 -31.86
C GLU A 52 11.82 -9.36 -31.09
N ARG A 53 10.80 -9.49 -30.26
CA ARG A 53 10.24 -8.38 -29.46
C ARG A 53 10.24 -8.74 -27.97
N ILE A 54 10.10 -7.72 -27.14
CA ILE A 54 9.95 -7.91 -25.70
C ILE A 54 8.67 -8.73 -25.46
N PRO A 55 8.78 -9.93 -24.88
CA PRO A 55 7.63 -10.84 -24.75
C PRO A 55 6.77 -10.55 -23.50
N ILE A 56 7.17 -9.59 -22.68
CA ILE A 56 6.48 -9.17 -21.46
C ILE A 56 5.31 -8.25 -21.84
N LYS A 57 4.19 -8.37 -21.14
CA LYS A 57 2.97 -7.60 -21.39
C LYS A 57 2.41 -7.01 -20.10
N ARG A 58 1.56 -6.00 -20.25
CA ARG A 58 0.74 -5.50 -19.15
C ARG A 58 -0.12 -6.62 -18.57
N GLY A 59 -0.11 -6.73 -17.24
CA GLY A 59 -0.83 -7.75 -16.49
C GLY A 59 -0.04 -9.02 -16.25
N ASP A 60 1.19 -9.16 -16.78
CA ASP A 60 2.07 -10.27 -16.40
C ASP A 60 2.46 -10.14 -14.93
N GLU A 61 2.47 -11.26 -14.20
CA GLU A 61 2.83 -11.31 -12.79
C GLU A 61 4.34 -11.14 -12.62
N VAL A 62 4.74 -10.30 -11.67
CA VAL A 62 6.15 -10.05 -11.34
C VAL A 62 6.41 -10.42 -9.89
N THR A 63 7.51 -11.13 -9.67
CA THR A 63 8.03 -11.39 -8.33
C THR A 63 9.50 -11.02 -8.28
N VAL A 64 9.89 -10.25 -7.28
CA VAL A 64 11.24 -9.75 -7.08
C VAL A 64 11.76 -10.22 -5.73
N TRP A 65 12.90 -10.88 -5.74
CA TRP A 65 13.68 -11.22 -4.55
C TRP A 65 14.98 -10.43 -4.57
N LEU A 66 15.34 -9.87 -3.45
CA LEU A 66 16.58 -9.12 -3.24
C LEU A 66 17.29 -9.64 -2.00
N GLY A 67 18.62 -9.54 -2.00
CA GLY A 67 19.41 -9.96 -0.86
C GLY A 67 20.90 -9.77 -1.04
N TYR A 68 21.65 -10.42 -0.15
CA TYR A 68 23.11 -10.41 -0.14
C TYR A 68 23.63 -11.84 -0.12
N ASP A 69 24.74 -12.07 -0.83
CA ASP A 69 25.48 -13.34 -0.81
C ASP A 69 24.57 -14.58 -1.05
N ASP A 70 23.61 -14.41 -2.00
CA ASP A 70 22.62 -15.43 -2.39
C ASP A 70 21.52 -15.76 -1.34
N GLU A 71 21.47 -15.07 -0.20
CA GLU A 71 20.34 -15.07 0.72
C GLU A 71 19.27 -14.10 0.22
N LEU A 72 18.24 -14.63 -0.44
CA LEU A 72 17.21 -13.86 -1.11
C LEU A 72 15.92 -13.80 -0.30
N GLU A 73 15.40 -12.61 -0.09
CA GLU A 73 14.09 -12.36 0.52
C GLU A 73 13.12 -11.78 -0.50
N LEU A 74 11.83 -12.10 -0.35
CA LEU A 74 10.78 -11.56 -1.19
C LEU A 74 10.66 -10.05 -0.96
N ALA A 75 11.05 -9.26 -1.97
CA ALA A 75 11.03 -7.81 -1.91
C ALA A 75 9.75 -7.20 -2.52
N PHE A 76 9.22 -7.78 -3.59
CA PHE A 76 8.02 -7.27 -4.25
C PHE A 76 7.28 -8.38 -5.00
N ARG A 77 5.93 -8.30 -5.04
CA ARG A 77 5.09 -9.11 -5.92
C ARG A 77 3.93 -8.26 -6.44
N GLY A 78 3.67 -8.37 -7.72
CA GLY A 78 2.63 -7.57 -8.37
C GLY A 78 2.52 -7.85 -9.85
N PHE A 79 2.14 -6.83 -10.63
CA PHE A 79 1.81 -6.95 -12.05
C PHE A 79 2.48 -5.85 -12.86
N VAL A 80 2.90 -6.19 -14.07
CA VAL A 80 3.42 -5.22 -15.05
C VAL A 80 2.31 -4.24 -15.44
N THR A 81 2.57 -2.96 -15.35
CA THR A 81 1.67 -1.89 -15.79
C THR A 81 2.07 -1.28 -17.12
N THR A 82 3.35 -0.93 -17.25
CA THR A 82 3.90 -0.33 -18.47
C THR A 82 5.32 -0.81 -18.72
N ILE A 83 5.72 -0.79 -19.99
CA ILE A 83 7.06 -1.15 -20.44
C ILE A 83 7.61 -0.01 -21.27
N GLY A 84 8.68 0.63 -20.77
CA GLY A 84 9.43 1.64 -21.49
C GLY A 84 10.36 0.98 -22.50
N LEU A 85 10.20 1.32 -23.78
CA LEU A 85 11.01 0.74 -24.87
C LEU A 85 12.35 1.45 -25.09
N LYS A 86 12.72 2.40 -24.22
CA LYS A 86 14.04 3.05 -24.26
C LYS A 86 15.10 2.10 -23.71
N THR A 87 16.34 2.36 -24.03
CA THR A 87 17.49 1.61 -23.48
C THR A 87 18.12 2.39 -22.33
N PRO A 88 18.19 1.85 -21.12
CA PRO A 88 17.74 0.52 -20.69
C PRO A 88 16.21 0.37 -20.69
N ILE A 89 15.73 -0.86 -20.85
CA ILE A 89 14.29 -1.17 -20.78
C ILE A 89 13.85 -0.96 -19.34
N GLU A 90 12.77 -0.20 -19.14
CA GLU A 90 12.14 0.02 -17.86
C GLU A 90 10.80 -0.70 -17.80
N ILE A 91 10.59 -1.52 -16.76
CA ILE A 91 9.33 -2.23 -16.51
C ILE A 91 8.75 -1.66 -15.24
N HIS A 92 7.59 -1.02 -15.35
CA HIS A 92 6.85 -0.49 -14.21
C HIS A 92 5.83 -1.51 -13.75
N CYS A 93 5.77 -1.72 -12.45
CA CYS A 93 4.91 -2.70 -11.81
C CYS A 93 4.15 -2.07 -10.66
N GLU A 94 2.96 -2.58 -10.40
CA GLU A 94 2.14 -2.26 -9.23
C GLU A 94 1.82 -3.54 -8.47
N ASP A 95 1.59 -3.43 -7.18
CA ASP A 95 1.19 -4.53 -6.32
C ASP A 95 -0.22 -5.08 -6.68
N TYR A 96 -0.84 -5.84 -5.79
CA TYR A 96 -2.17 -6.42 -6.02
C TYR A 96 -3.30 -5.37 -6.12
N MET A 97 -3.03 -4.10 -5.80
CA MET A 97 -3.96 -3.01 -6.06
C MET A 97 -4.26 -2.86 -7.56
N PHE A 98 -3.32 -3.26 -8.42
CA PHE A 98 -3.53 -3.34 -9.88
C PHE A 98 -4.81 -4.12 -10.25
N GLN A 99 -5.10 -5.22 -9.56
CA GLN A 99 -6.32 -6.00 -9.81
C GLN A 99 -7.56 -5.28 -9.30
N LEU A 100 -7.47 -4.65 -8.13
CA LEU A 100 -8.60 -3.91 -7.54
C LEU A 100 -8.94 -2.63 -8.33
N LYS A 101 -7.96 -2.04 -9.03
CA LYS A 101 -8.19 -0.93 -9.98
C LYS A 101 -9.08 -1.33 -11.17
N GLN A 102 -9.09 -2.62 -11.52
CA GLN A 102 -9.88 -3.14 -12.64
C GLN A 102 -11.20 -3.77 -12.19
N LYS A 103 -11.38 -3.94 -10.88
CA LYS A 103 -12.58 -4.53 -10.31
C LYS A 103 -13.62 -3.45 -10.07
N GLU A 104 -14.80 -3.61 -10.67
CA GLU A 104 -15.94 -2.73 -10.45
C GLU A 104 -16.44 -2.80 -9.00
N ALA A 105 -16.73 -1.64 -8.42
CA ALA A 105 -17.31 -1.56 -7.09
C ALA A 105 -18.84 -1.75 -7.15
N LYS A 106 -19.36 -2.64 -6.29
CA LYS A 106 -20.80 -2.83 -6.14
C LYS A 106 -21.43 -1.58 -5.50
N LYS A 107 -22.42 -1.00 -6.15
CA LYS A 107 -23.13 0.21 -5.68
C LYS A 107 -24.12 -0.17 -4.58
N LEU A 108 -23.65 -0.23 -3.35
CA LEU A 108 -24.43 -0.61 -2.17
C LEU A 108 -24.70 0.62 -1.28
N SER A 109 -25.79 0.56 -0.52
CA SER A 109 -26.13 1.59 0.45
C SER A 109 -26.41 0.97 1.80
N TYR A 110 -25.85 1.53 2.85
CA TYR A 110 -25.92 1.05 4.22
C TYR A 110 -26.54 2.11 5.12
N LYS A 111 -27.44 1.71 6.00
CA LYS A 111 -27.94 2.58 7.09
C LYS A 111 -26.91 2.72 8.21
N SER A 112 -26.17 1.66 8.44
CA SER A 112 -25.02 1.59 9.34
C SER A 112 -24.09 0.49 8.79
N ALA A 113 -22.81 0.77 8.66
CA ALA A 113 -21.82 -0.18 8.16
C ALA A 113 -20.52 -0.12 8.94
N THR A 114 -19.85 -1.26 8.99
CA THR A 114 -18.43 -1.34 9.33
C THR A 114 -17.59 -1.45 8.04
N VAL A 115 -16.32 -1.09 8.12
CA VAL A 115 -15.37 -1.28 7.00
C VAL A 115 -15.34 -2.73 6.58
N GLU A 116 -15.30 -3.66 7.55
CA GLU A 116 -15.27 -5.10 7.27
C GLU A 116 -16.49 -5.55 6.47
N GLN A 117 -17.70 -5.09 6.83
CA GLN A 117 -18.91 -5.41 6.10
C GLN A 117 -18.86 -4.89 4.67
N ILE A 118 -18.46 -3.63 4.48
CA ILE A 118 -18.35 -3.03 3.14
C ILE A 118 -17.40 -3.85 2.27
N LEU A 119 -16.20 -4.18 2.77
CA LEU A 119 -15.21 -4.94 1.99
C LEU A 119 -15.68 -6.37 1.68
N ARG A 120 -16.35 -7.03 2.62
CA ARG A 120 -16.91 -8.38 2.42
C ARG A 120 -17.97 -8.38 1.31
N ASP A 121 -18.88 -7.39 1.33
CA ASP A 121 -19.96 -7.27 0.35
C ASP A 121 -19.44 -6.94 -1.05
N GLN A 122 -18.24 -6.34 -1.17
CA GLN A 122 -17.57 -6.11 -2.46
C GLN A 122 -17.02 -7.39 -3.09
N GLU A 123 -16.92 -8.51 -2.33
CA GLU A 123 -16.37 -9.78 -2.84
C GLU A 123 -15.01 -9.60 -3.52
N LEU A 124 -14.05 -9.05 -2.80
CA LEU A 124 -12.78 -8.55 -3.35
C LEU A 124 -12.01 -9.56 -4.22
N GLY A 125 -12.17 -10.86 -3.95
CA GLY A 125 -11.39 -11.94 -4.60
C GLY A 125 -9.98 -12.09 -4.03
N VAL A 126 -9.65 -11.32 -3.00
CA VAL A 126 -8.40 -11.40 -2.23
C VAL A 126 -8.73 -11.50 -0.75
N GLN A 127 -7.81 -12.07 0.02
CA GLN A 127 -7.94 -12.06 1.47
C GLN A 127 -7.77 -10.64 1.99
N PHE A 128 -8.50 -10.29 3.05
CA PHE A 128 -8.34 -8.98 3.70
C PHE A 128 -8.43 -9.10 5.22
N ARG A 129 -7.85 -8.12 5.91
CA ARG A 129 -7.92 -7.94 7.37
C ARG A 129 -8.21 -6.50 7.70
N VAL A 130 -9.20 -6.29 8.56
CA VAL A 130 -9.53 -4.97 9.10
C VAL A 130 -9.02 -4.88 10.53
N PHE A 131 -8.25 -3.83 10.82
CA PHE A 131 -7.71 -3.56 12.15
C PHE A 131 -8.61 -2.64 12.93
N GLY A 132 -9.06 -3.14 14.08
CA GLY A 132 -10.05 -2.46 14.91
C GLY A 132 -11.46 -2.49 14.31
N GLU A 133 -12.45 -2.25 15.13
CA GLU A 133 -13.84 -2.15 14.67
C GLU A 133 -14.09 -0.74 14.15
N GLN A 134 -14.11 -0.57 12.84
CA GLN A 134 -14.26 0.72 12.17
C GLN A 134 -15.71 0.92 11.73
N HIS A 135 -16.48 1.66 12.53
CA HIS A 135 -17.86 2.05 12.22
C HIS A 135 -17.88 3.32 11.36
N ILE A 136 -18.49 3.23 10.18
CA ILE A 136 -18.64 4.38 9.26
C ILE A 136 -20.03 5.02 9.39
N GLY A 137 -21.01 4.29 9.95
CA GLY A 137 -22.38 4.76 10.03
C GLY A 137 -23.12 4.62 8.68
N GLN A 138 -23.89 5.63 8.30
CA GLN A 138 -24.61 5.63 7.02
C GLN A 138 -23.60 5.82 5.88
N TYR A 139 -23.57 4.89 4.95
CA TYR A 139 -22.61 4.92 3.84
C TYR A 139 -23.25 4.48 2.52
N ARG A 140 -22.88 5.17 1.45
CA ARG A 140 -23.28 4.80 0.08
C ARG A 140 -22.04 4.71 -0.80
N VAL A 141 -21.84 3.56 -1.42
CA VAL A 141 -20.75 3.33 -2.35
C VAL A 141 -21.04 4.07 -3.66
N THR A 142 -20.25 5.10 -3.95
CA THR A 142 -20.32 5.89 -5.19
C THR A 142 -19.14 5.61 -6.13
N ALA A 143 -18.09 4.99 -5.63
CA ALA A 143 -16.89 4.62 -6.35
C ALA A 143 -17.18 3.69 -7.54
N ASN A 144 -16.46 3.83 -8.66
CA ASN A 144 -16.59 2.94 -9.81
C ASN A 144 -15.75 1.68 -9.67
N THR A 145 -14.57 1.80 -9.07
CA THR A 145 -13.67 0.66 -8.81
C THR A 145 -13.48 0.44 -7.32
N VAL A 146 -13.02 -0.76 -6.96
CA VAL A 146 -12.71 -1.07 -5.57
C VAL A 146 -11.59 -0.17 -5.03
N THR A 147 -10.58 0.15 -5.85
CA THR A 147 -9.52 1.07 -5.43
C THR A 147 -10.04 2.47 -5.16
N GLU A 148 -10.98 2.99 -5.98
CA GLU A 148 -11.64 4.26 -5.68
C GLU A 148 -12.45 4.21 -4.38
N LEU A 149 -13.10 3.08 -4.09
CA LEU A 149 -13.79 2.87 -2.82
C LEU A 149 -12.81 2.94 -1.64
N LEU A 150 -11.66 2.27 -1.74
CA LEU A 150 -10.61 2.33 -0.70
C LEU A 150 -10.08 3.76 -0.53
N GLY A 151 -9.92 4.52 -1.62
CA GLY A 151 -9.59 5.94 -1.59
C GLY A 151 -10.63 6.77 -0.84
N GLN A 152 -11.92 6.57 -1.13
CA GLN A 152 -13.01 7.25 -0.42
C GLN A 152 -13.03 6.92 1.07
N LEU A 153 -12.79 5.65 1.46
CA LEU A 153 -12.68 5.25 2.86
C LEU A 153 -11.50 5.92 3.55
N LYS A 154 -10.37 6.10 2.85
CA LYS A 154 -9.23 6.85 3.35
C LYS A 154 -9.57 8.33 3.57
N ASP A 155 -10.13 8.99 2.56
CA ASP A 155 -10.41 10.43 2.58
C ASP A 155 -11.47 10.81 3.60
N GLN A 156 -12.49 9.96 3.79
CA GLN A 156 -13.61 10.23 4.70
C GLN A 156 -13.37 9.72 6.12
N GLY A 157 -12.67 8.61 6.28
CA GLY A 157 -12.53 7.93 7.57
C GLY A 157 -11.08 7.71 8.01
N GLY A 158 -10.09 8.17 7.25
CA GLY A 158 -8.68 7.91 7.54
C GLY A 158 -8.28 6.43 7.43
N ILE A 159 -9.13 5.61 6.78
CA ILE A 159 -8.89 4.17 6.64
C ILE A 159 -7.83 3.93 5.58
N ARG A 160 -6.62 3.64 5.99
CA ARG A 160 -5.52 3.27 5.10
C ARG A 160 -5.67 1.83 4.63
N SER A 161 -5.21 1.55 3.41
CA SER A 161 -5.26 0.22 2.83
C SER A 161 -4.01 -0.06 2.03
N PHE A 162 -3.39 -1.23 2.24
CA PHE A 162 -2.19 -1.66 1.54
C PHE A 162 -2.10 -3.19 1.50
N PHE A 163 -1.31 -3.73 0.60
CA PHE A 163 -1.08 -5.17 0.51
C PHE A 163 0.19 -5.61 1.24
N LEU A 164 0.11 -6.75 1.92
CA LEU A 164 1.26 -7.51 2.38
C LEU A 164 1.17 -8.94 1.84
N ILE A 165 2.33 -9.56 1.66
CA ILE A 165 2.39 -10.99 1.31
C ILE A 165 2.60 -11.79 2.60
N GLU A 166 1.64 -12.62 2.95
CA GLU A 166 1.70 -13.53 4.09
C GLU A 166 1.66 -14.97 3.60
N ASN A 167 2.67 -15.76 3.92
CA ASN A 167 2.76 -17.17 3.49
C ASN A 167 2.44 -17.34 1.99
N ASP A 168 3.09 -16.57 1.15
CA ASP A 168 2.88 -16.52 -0.30
C ASP A 168 1.50 -16.02 -0.77
N THR A 169 0.65 -15.54 0.12
CA THR A 169 -0.69 -15.06 -0.20
C THR A 169 -0.76 -13.55 -0.04
N PRO A 170 -1.28 -12.80 -1.04
CA PRO A 170 -1.54 -11.37 -0.90
C PRO A 170 -2.73 -11.14 0.03
N VAL A 171 -2.55 -10.31 1.04
CA VAL A 171 -3.57 -9.93 2.00
C VAL A 171 -3.72 -8.42 2.01
N LEU A 172 -4.92 -7.93 1.80
CA LEU A 172 -5.25 -6.50 1.91
C LEU A 172 -5.46 -6.15 3.38
N TYR A 173 -4.65 -5.23 3.89
CA TYR A 173 -4.76 -4.68 5.24
C TYR A 173 -5.52 -3.35 5.18
N CYS A 174 -6.48 -3.17 6.07
CA CYS A 174 -7.29 -1.95 6.15
C CYS A 174 -7.43 -1.50 7.61
N GLY A 175 -7.26 -0.21 7.88
CA GLY A 175 -7.44 0.34 9.23
C GLY A 175 -6.92 1.76 9.41
N VAL A 176 -7.16 2.32 10.59
CA VAL A 176 -6.59 3.61 11.01
C VAL A 176 -5.25 3.40 11.69
N LEU A 177 -5.18 2.41 12.56
CA LEU A 177 -3.97 1.98 13.28
C LEU A 177 -3.72 0.50 13.01
N PHE A 178 -2.47 0.12 12.84
CA PHE A 178 -2.07 -1.25 12.58
C PHE A 178 -1.21 -1.76 13.74
N GLU A 179 -1.86 -2.44 14.67
CA GLU A 179 -1.16 -3.11 15.76
C GLU A 179 -0.70 -4.49 15.29
N ARG A 180 0.59 -4.71 15.28
CA ARG A 180 1.20 -6.04 15.06
C ARG A 180 2.02 -6.40 16.27
N GLU A 181 1.92 -7.64 16.70
CA GLU A 181 2.88 -8.17 17.67
C GLU A 181 4.29 -8.07 17.06
N ALA A 182 5.19 -7.39 17.77
CA ALA A 182 6.56 -7.23 17.31
C ALA A 182 7.27 -8.60 17.35
N ALA A 183 7.61 -9.13 16.18
CA ALA A 183 8.40 -10.36 16.07
C ALA A 183 9.81 -10.18 16.64
N CYS A 184 10.34 -8.95 16.63
CA CYS A 184 11.61 -8.61 17.26
C CYS A 184 11.59 -7.18 17.81
N ARG A 185 12.32 -6.97 18.90
CA ARG A 185 12.56 -5.64 19.47
C ARG A 185 13.89 -5.12 18.92
N GLN A 186 13.85 -4.02 18.19
CA GLN A 186 15.04 -3.28 17.80
C GLN A 186 15.25 -2.09 18.74
N VAL A 187 16.49 -1.89 19.17
CA VAL A 187 16.90 -0.74 19.97
C VAL A 187 17.73 0.18 19.08
N PHE A 188 17.28 1.41 18.93
CA PHE A 188 18.03 2.46 18.25
C PHE A 188 18.78 3.29 19.28
N ALA A 189 20.07 3.49 19.05
CA ALA A 189 20.93 4.29 19.92
C ALA A 189 21.82 5.21 19.07
N THR A 190 21.78 6.49 19.40
CA THR A 190 22.59 7.53 18.74
C THR A 190 24.08 7.21 18.89
N GLY A 191 24.85 7.32 17.83
CA GLY A 191 26.28 7.00 17.79
C GLY A 191 26.60 5.51 17.72
N VAL A 192 25.59 4.60 17.76
CA VAL A 192 25.76 3.15 17.62
C VAL A 192 25.17 2.67 16.29
N ASN A 193 23.87 2.84 16.10
CA ASN A 193 23.14 2.43 14.90
C ASN A 193 22.19 3.51 14.36
N LEU A 194 22.22 4.70 14.96
CA LEU A 194 21.65 5.93 14.43
C LEU A 194 22.77 6.92 14.15
N ILE A 195 22.74 7.51 12.96
CA ILE A 195 23.61 8.65 12.62
C ILE A 195 23.06 9.86 13.35
N ASP A 196 23.97 10.65 13.98
CA ASP A 196 23.59 11.92 14.60
C ASP A 196 23.03 12.86 13.54
N ASP A 197 21.75 13.19 13.66
CA ASP A 197 21.11 14.21 12.86
C ASP A 197 20.83 15.44 13.73
N THR A 198 21.38 16.58 13.32
CA THR A 198 21.19 17.86 14.01
C THR A 198 19.79 18.45 13.80
N GLN A 199 18.94 17.78 13.01
CA GLN A 199 17.56 18.18 12.70
C GLN A 199 16.52 17.35 13.47
N LEU A 200 16.92 16.64 14.53
CA LEU A 200 15.98 15.88 15.35
C LEU A 200 15.12 16.84 16.18
N ASP A 201 13.91 17.11 15.72
CA ASP A 201 12.89 17.82 16.47
C ASP A 201 12.13 16.84 17.37
N THR A 202 12.17 17.07 18.67
CA THR A 202 11.42 16.25 19.64
C THR A 202 10.21 17.04 20.11
N GLN A 203 9.01 16.50 19.88
CA GLN A 203 7.76 17.03 20.44
C GLN A 203 7.19 16.03 21.42
N THR A 204 6.84 16.47 22.61
CA THR A 204 6.13 15.65 23.58
C THR A 204 4.62 15.82 23.45
N ALA A 205 3.83 14.85 23.92
CA ALA A 205 2.37 14.97 23.96
C ALA A 205 1.89 16.20 24.76
N ALA A 206 2.73 16.70 25.69
CA ALA A 206 2.45 17.91 26.45
C ALA A 206 2.64 19.20 25.62
N ASP A 207 3.46 19.14 24.58
CA ASP A 207 3.75 20.31 23.71
C ASP A 207 2.67 20.47 22.63
N VAL A 208 1.91 19.40 22.31
CA VAL A 208 0.89 19.41 21.27
C VAL A 208 -0.49 19.28 21.91
N LYS A 209 -1.04 20.41 22.38
CA LYS A 209 -2.42 20.46 22.88
C LYS A 209 -3.36 20.75 21.72
N ILE A 210 -4.24 19.82 21.42
CA ILE A 210 -5.21 19.96 20.32
C ILE A 210 -6.62 19.85 20.88
N LYS A 211 -7.51 20.75 20.42
CA LYS A 211 -8.94 20.70 20.63
C LYS A 211 -9.66 20.54 19.31
N VAL A 212 -10.28 19.40 19.09
CA VAL A 212 -11.04 19.13 17.88
C VAL A 212 -12.51 19.44 18.12
N ARG A 213 -13.10 20.24 17.25
CA ARG A 213 -14.54 20.48 17.22
C ARG A 213 -15.14 19.79 16.01
N ALA A 214 -15.93 18.75 16.25
CA ALA A 214 -16.76 18.12 15.24
C ALA A 214 -18.16 18.76 15.20
N ILE A 215 -18.61 19.08 13.99
CA ILE A 215 -19.95 19.66 13.77
C ILE A 215 -20.68 18.72 12.80
N SER A 216 -21.83 18.21 13.23
CA SER A 216 -22.71 17.39 12.39
C SER A 216 -24.07 18.06 12.24
N LEU A 217 -24.62 18.00 11.03
CA LEU A 217 -25.96 18.45 10.72
C LEU A 217 -26.92 17.25 10.75
N GLN A 218 -27.94 17.31 11.58
CA GLN A 218 -28.99 16.29 11.65
C GLN A 218 -30.00 16.45 10.51
N PRO A 219 -30.79 15.40 10.19
CA PRO A 219 -31.86 15.49 9.19
C PRO A 219 -32.91 16.57 9.48
N ASP A 220 -33.06 16.99 10.74
CA ASP A 220 -33.94 18.08 11.17
C ASP A 220 -33.28 19.47 11.12
N ASN A 221 -32.13 19.60 10.46
CA ASN A 221 -31.30 20.81 10.37
C ASN A 221 -30.69 21.29 11.69
N LYS A 222 -30.77 20.52 12.77
CA LYS A 222 -30.09 20.85 14.02
C LYS A 222 -28.59 20.51 13.90
N ARG A 223 -27.77 21.40 14.46
CA ARG A 223 -26.32 21.20 14.53
C ARG A 223 -25.95 20.58 15.87
N ILE A 224 -25.33 19.41 15.81
CA ILE A 224 -24.65 18.81 16.96
C ILE A 224 -23.18 19.27 16.91
N ARG A 225 -22.67 19.74 18.05
CA ARG A 225 -21.26 20.09 18.23
C ARG A 225 -20.68 19.24 19.34
N ILE A 226 -19.55 18.63 19.06
CA ILE A 226 -18.79 17.84 20.03
C ILE A 226 -17.37 18.39 20.05
N ASP A 227 -16.90 18.79 21.23
CA ASP A 227 -15.52 19.22 21.46
C ASP A 227 -14.78 18.07 22.17
N VAL A 228 -13.65 17.64 21.61
CA VAL A 228 -12.80 16.58 22.16
C VAL A 228 -11.36 17.09 22.21
N GLY A 229 -10.63 16.74 23.25
CA GLY A 229 -9.23 17.14 23.47
C GLY A 229 -9.06 18.15 24.60
N ASP A 230 -7.90 18.80 24.61
CA ASP A 230 -7.51 19.72 25.67
C ASP A 230 -8.30 21.04 25.64
N ALA A 231 -8.73 21.52 26.80
CA ALA A 231 -9.52 22.75 26.91
C ALA A 231 -8.77 23.97 26.30
N ASP A 232 -7.44 24.00 26.51
CA ASP A 232 -6.53 25.08 26.07
C ASP A 232 -5.83 24.76 24.75
N GLY A 233 -6.23 23.69 24.07
CA GLY A 233 -5.60 23.21 22.83
C GLY A 233 -5.91 24.11 21.61
N GLU A 234 -5.04 24.01 20.59
CA GLU A 234 -5.26 24.62 19.29
C GLU A 234 -6.57 24.11 18.67
N LYS A 235 -7.48 25.01 18.35
CA LYS A 235 -8.80 24.63 17.80
C LYS A 235 -8.68 24.17 16.36
N ARG A 236 -9.10 22.93 16.07
CA ARG A 236 -9.34 22.42 14.73
C ARG A 236 -10.81 22.05 14.59
N THR A 237 -11.45 22.48 13.49
CA THR A 237 -12.86 22.18 13.18
C THR A 237 -12.91 21.19 12.03
N LEU A 238 -13.67 20.12 12.22
CA LEU A 238 -14.00 19.09 11.24
C LEU A 238 -15.44 19.23 10.79
#